data_22967c406d68e737f0bcbbd20e44caf2
#
_entry.id   22967c406d68e737f0bcbbd20e44caf2
#
_cell.length_a   1.000
_cell.length_b   1.000
_cell.length_c   1.000
_cell.angle_alpha   90.00
_cell.angle_beta   90.00
_cell.angle_gamma   90.00
#
_symmetry.space_group_name_H-M   'P 1'
#
loop_
_entity.id
_entity.type
_entity.pdbx_description
1 polymer ?
#
loop_
_entity_poly.entity_id
_entity_poly.type
_entity_poly.pdbx_seq_one_letter_code
_entity_poly.pdbx_strand_id
1 'polypeptide(L)'
;NQTRGRTMGAYRAVDMGASLALHLMISVLTPASYVSYNILALLCCATLIPLALTKSRPPETPKAPRLRPMLAVRNSPLAAAGVVVAALSGASFRMVGPIYGTAIGLKIDQIAYFLAAFVLGGALAQIPIGWLADKYDRRKVLIWLSVAAVMSCLACIFIGSNSTTAIFLTALFFGMTTFPIFSVASAHAHDFVQSDERVKLSAALMFYFALGAIASPLLASFLINRFG
;
A
#
# COMPACT_ATOMS: atom_id res chain seq x y z
N ASN A 1 -6.71 12.86 -22.99
CA ASN A 1 -6.98 12.67 -21.55
C ASN A 1 -7.50 11.26 -21.18
N GLN A 2 -8.20 10.54 -22.09
CA GLN A 2 -8.67 9.16 -21.82
C GLN A 2 -7.54 8.12 -21.70
N THR A 3 -6.43 8.30 -22.38
CA THR A 3 -5.29 7.36 -22.33
C THR A 3 -4.52 7.41 -21.00
N ARG A 4 -4.46 8.57 -20.35
CA ARG A 4 -3.71 8.76 -19.11
C ARG A 4 -4.28 7.94 -17.94
N GLY A 5 -5.61 7.87 -17.81
CA GLY A 5 -6.28 7.04 -16.79
C GLY A 5 -6.03 5.55 -17.01
N ARG A 6 -6.12 5.07 -18.26
CA ARG A 6 -5.82 3.67 -18.59
C ARG A 6 -4.36 3.30 -18.31
N THR A 7 -3.41 4.18 -18.62
CA THR A 7 -1.98 3.96 -18.35
C THR A 7 -1.70 3.89 -16.85
N MET A 8 -2.30 4.78 -16.05
CA MET A 8 -2.17 4.75 -14.58
C MET A 8 -2.82 3.51 -13.97
N GLY A 9 -3.98 3.09 -14.49
CA GLY A 9 -4.63 1.85 -14.07
C GLY A 9 -3.80 0.62 -14.39
N ALA A 10 -3.23 0.54 -15.59
CA ALA A 10 -2.33 -0.55 -15.98
C ALA A 10 -1.06 -0.58 -15.11
N TYR A 11 -0.44 0.57 -14.86
CA TYR A 11 0.70 0.68 -13.95
C TYR A 11 0.39 0.12 -12.56
N ARG A 12 -0.74 0.51 -11.99
CA ARG A 12 -1.17 0.01 -10.67
C ARG A 12 -1.48 -1.48 -10.67
N ALA A 13 -2.10 -1.99 -11.73
CA ALA A 13 -2.39 -3.42 -11.85
C ALA A 13 -1.09 -4.25 -11.92
N VAL A 14 -0.09 -3.77 -12.66
CA VAL A 14 1.24 -4.41 -12.73
C VAL A 14 1.95 -4.37 -11.38
N ASP A 15 1.95 -3.23 -10.70
CA ASP A 15 2.55 -3.04 -9.38
C ASP A 15 1.96 -4.03 -8.35
N MET A 16 0.64 -4.09 -8.27
CA MET A 16 -0.06 -5.00 -7.36
C MET A 16 0.10 -6.46 -7.76
N GLY A 17 0.06 -6.77 -9.07
CA GLY A 17 0.30 -8.12 -9.59
C GLY A 17 1.71 -8.63 -9.28
N ALA A 18 2.72 -7.79 -9.46
CA ALA A 18 4.09 -8.10 -9.10
C ALA A 18 4.27 -8.30 -7.59
N SER A 19 3.65 -7.44 -6.78
CA SER A 19 3.67 -7.57 -5.31
C SER A 19 3.01 -8.88 -4.86
N LEU A 20 1.87 -9.26 -5.44
CA LEU A 20 1.20 -10.52 -5.16
C LEU A 20 2.07 -11.71 -5.58
N ALA A 21 2.64 -11.68 -6.77
CA ALA A 21 3.53 -12.72 -7.26
C ALA A 21 4.73 -12.94 -6.34
N LEU A 22 5.35 -11.85 -5.86
CA LEU A 22 6.47 -11.92 -4.92
C LEU A 22 6.09 -12.58 -3.60
N HIS A 23 4.90 -12.29 -3.04
CA HIS A 23 4.44 -12.96 -1.82
C HIS A 23 4.17 -14.45 -2.05
N LEU A 24 3.62 -14.81 -3.21
CA LEU A 24 3.40 -16.23 -3.58
C LEU A 24 4.73 -16.96 -3.86
N MET A 25 5.76 -16.28 -4.36
CA MET A 25 7.09 -16.87 -4.53
C MET A 25 7.72 -17.31 -3.21
N ILE A 26 7.41 -16.68 -2.09
CA ILE A 26 7.92 -17.08 -0.76
C ILE A 26 7.43 -18.50 -0.39
N SER A 27 6.25 -18.93 -0.86
CA SER A 27 5.74 -20.28 -0.61
C SER A 27 6.48 -21.36 -1.41
N VAL A 28 7.13 -20.99 -2.51
CA VAL A 28 7.83 -21.91 -3.42
C VAL A 28 9.34 -21.87 -3.20
N LEU A 29 9.87 -20.68 -2.91
CA LEU A 29 11.30 -20.47 -2.71
C LEU A 29 11.64 -20.55 -1.21
N THR A 30 12.72 -21.28 -0.89
CA THR A 30 13.22 -21.33 0.49
C THR A 30 13.82 -19.97 0.87
N PRO A 31 13.27 -19.21 1.84
CA PRO A 31 13.72 -17.85 2.14
C PRO A 31 15.18 -17.73 2.54
N ALA A 32 15.78 -18.78 3.13
CA ALA A 32 17.17 -18.81 3.56
C ALA A 32 18.15 -19.26 2.46
N SER A 33 17.66 -19.59 1.27
CA SER A 33 18.50 -20.07 0.17
C SER A 33 19.09 -18.91 -0.64
N TYR A 34 20.41 -19.00 -0.94
CA TYR A 34 21.08 -18.06 -1.87
C TYR A 34 20.44 -18.04 -3.26
N VAL A 35 19.81 -19.13 -3.67
CA VAL A 35 19.09 -19.24 -4.96
C VAL A 35 17.92 -18.25 -5.01
N SER A 36 17.19 -18.10 -3.92
CA SER A 36 16.07 -17.15 -3.82
C SER A 36 16.54 -15.69 -4.01
N TYR A 37 17.66 -15.32 -3.39
CA TYR A 37 18.27 -14.00 -3.57
C TYR A 37 18.78 -13.76 -4.99
N ASN A 38 19.39 -14.78 -5.60
CA ASN A 38 19.85 -14.69 -6.98
C ASN A 38 18.70 -14.52 -7.98
N ILE A 39 17.60 -15.25 -7.79
CA ILE A 39 16.39 -15.10 -8.62
C ILE A 39 15.83 -13.68 -8.49
N LEU A 40 15.70 -13.15 -7.27
CA LEU A 40 15.24 -11.78 -7.05
C LEU A 40 16.17 -10.75 -7.68
N ALA A 41 17.49 -10.92 -7.55
CA ALA A 41 18.48 -10.04 -8.19
C ALA A 41 18.38 -10.08 -9.72
N LEU A 42 18.23 -11.26 -10.32
CA LEU A 42 18.02 -11.41 -11.76
C LEU A 42 16.72 -10.75 -12.23
N LEU A 43 15.64 -10.90 -11.49
CA LEU A 43 14.36 -10.23 -11.79
C LEU A 43 14.52 -8.71 -11.71
N CYS A 44 15.20 -8.19 -10.69
CA CYS A 44 15.50 -6.74 -10.60
C CYS A 44 16.34 -6.26 -11.77
N CYS A 45 17.37 -7.00 -12.18
CA CYS A 45 18.18 -6.65 -13.36
C CYS A 45 17.36 -6.72 -14.65
N ALA A 46 16.48 -7.73 -14.79
CA ALA A 46 15.62 -7.88 -15.96
C ALA A 46 14.66 -6.70 -16.15
N THR A 47 14.23 -6.03 -15.07
CA THR A 47 13.37 -4.83 -15.18
C THR A 47 14.08 -3.65 -15.86
N LEU A 48 15.41 -3.61 -15.87
CA LEU A 48 16.18 -2.57 -16.55
C LEU A 48 16.23 -2.77 -18.08
N ILE A 49 16.02 -3.99 -18.57
CA ILE A 49 16.09 -4.31 -20.00
C ILE A 49 15.09 -3.49 -20.83
N PRO A 50 13.78 -3.51 -20.54
CA PRO A 50 12.82 -2.71 -21.29
C PRO A 50 13.11 -1.21 -21.19
N LEU A 51 13.61 -0.74 -20.04
CA LEU A 51 13.99 0.65 -19.85
C LEU A 51 15.20 1.02 -20.73
N ALA A 52 16.22 0.17 -20.78
CA ALA A 52 17.42 0.37 -21.61
C ALA A 52 17.10 0.32 -23.12
N LEU A 53 16.11 -0.50 -23.51
CA LEU A 53 15.67 -0.61 -24.90
C LEU A 53 14.76 0.55 -25.34
N THR A 54 14.28 1.36 -24.42
CA THR A 54 13.37 2.48 -24.73
C THR A 54 14.15 3.64 -25.36
N LYS A 55 13.85 3.96 -26.62
CA LYS A 55 14.43 5.09 -27.36
C LYS A 55 13.66 6.42 -27.18
N SER A 56 12.97 6.61 -26.08
CA SER A 56 12.26 7.87 -25.81
C SER A 56 13.26 8.97 -25.40
N ARG A 57 13.02 10.19 -25.93
CA ARG A 57 13.79 11.35 -25.48
C ARG A 57 13.55 11.56 -23.98
N PRO A 58 14.58 11.83 -23.18
CA PRO A 58 14.37 12.17 -21.79
C PRO A 58 13.43 13.38 -21.71
N PRO A 59 12.44 13.36 -20.80
CA PRO A 59 11.59 14.53 -20.61
C PRO A 59 12.47 15.71 -20.19
N GLU A 60 12.15 16.91 -20.70
CA GLU A 60 12.81 18.13 -20.23
C GLU A 60 12.70 18.17 -18.71
N THR A 61 13.85 18.19 -18.04
CA THR A 61 13.90 18.21 -16.59
C THR A 61 13.33 19.55 -16.12
N PRO A 62 12.12 19.60 -15.55
CA PRO A 62 11.67 20.82 -14.89
C PRO A 62 12.70 21.18 -13.82
N LYS A 63 13.02 22.46 -13.64
CA LYS A 63 13.85 22.91 -12.52
C LYS A 63 13.37 22.18 -11.27
N ALA A 64 14.24 21.36 -10.65
CA ALA A 64 13.87 20.44 -9.58
C ALA A 64 13.00 21.18 -8.54
N PRO A 65 11.73 20.82 -8.38
CA PRO A 65 10.87 21.53 -7.44
C PRO A 65 11.39 21.27 -6.04
N ARG A 66 11.65 22.33 -5.28
CA ARG A 66 12.01 22.20 -3.87
C ARG A 66 10.87 21.46 -3.16
N LEU A 67 11.21 20.44 -2.37
CA LEU A 67 10.23 19.73 -1.55
C LEU A 67 9.54 20.73 -0.60
N ARG A 68 8.22 20.79 -0.66
CA ARG A 68 7.39 21.68 0.19
C ARG A 68 6.35 20.82 0.94
N PRO A 69 6.75 20.17 2.05
CA PRO A 69 5.83 19.27 2.79
C PRO A 69 4.56 19.98 3.25
N MET A 70 4.70 21.25 3.69
CA MET A 70 3.57 22.07 4.15
C MET A 70 2.48 22.25 3.08
N LEU A 71 2.79 22.06 1.79
CA LEU A 71 1.81 22.18 0.71
C LEU A 71 0.66 21.17 0.87
N ALA A 72 0.96 19.93 1.27
CA ALA A 72 -0.05 18.90 1.50
C ALA A 72 -0.98 19.25 2.66
N VAL A 73 -0.43 19.66 3.80
CA VAL A 73 -1.20 20.02 5.00
C VAL A 73 -2.02 21.29 4.77
N ARG A 74 -1.46 22.29 4.08
CA ARG A 74 -2.15 23.56 3.81
C ARG A 74 -3.35 23.39 2.88
N ASN A 75 -3.21 22.55 1.84
CA ASN A 75 -4.28 22.34 0.87
C ASN A 75 -5.31 21.32 1.34
N SER A 76 -4.89 20.24 1.98
CA SER A 76 -5.77 19.20 2.50
C SER A 76 -5.16 18.46 3.69
N PRO A 77 -5.40 18.93 4.92
CA PRO A 77 -4.93 18.24 6.13
C PRO A 77 -5.50 16.82 6.24
N LEU A 78 -6.75 16.63 5.77
CA LEU A 78 -7.39 15.31 5.73
C LEU A 78 -6.62 14.34 4.84
N ALA A 79 -6.20 14.79 3.66
CA ALA A 79 -5.43 13.94 2.76
C ALA A 79 -4.03 13.63 3.31
N ALA A 80 -3.36 14.60 3.90
CA ALA A 80 -2.07 14.38 4.55
C ALA A 80 -2.18 13.34 5.68
N ALA A 81 -3.20 13.46 6.54
CA ALA A 81 -3.49 12.48 7.58
C ALA A 81 -3.84 11.10 7.00
N GLY A 82 -4.70 11.05 5.99
CA GLY A 82 -5.08 9.80 5.32
C GLY A 82 -3.88 9.05 4.72
N VAL A 83 -2.95 9.77 4.11
CA VAL A 83 -1.72 9.19 3.55
C VAL A 83 -0.80 8.63 4.65
N VAL A 84 -0.67 9.33 5.80
CA VAL A 84 0.08 8.83 6.96
C VAL A 84 -0.56 7.57 7.53
N VAL A 85 -1.89 7.55 7.70
CA VAL A 85 -2.63 6.38 8.20
C VAL A 85 -2.49 5.19 7.25
N ALA A 86 -2.60 5.41 5.93
CA ALA A 86 -2.40 4.36 4.94
C ALA A 86 -0.99 3.76 5.03
N ALA A 87 0.04 4.60 5.21
CA ALA A 87 1.42 4.15 5.38
C ALA A 87 1.62 3.38 6.68
N LEU A 88 1.10 3.90 7.80
CA LEU A 88 1.14 3.22 9.11
C LEU A 88 0.51 1.84 9.03
N SER A 89 -0.72 1.74 8.51
CA SER A 89 -1.47 0.48 8.41
C SER A 89 -0.75 -0.54 7.52
N GLY A 90 -0.33 -0.11 6.32
CA GLY A 90 0.32 -1.00 5.35
C GLY A 90 1.70 -1.48 5.80
N ALA A 91 2.50 -0.60 6.41
CA ALA A 91 3.82 -0.95 6.91
C ALA A 91 3.74 -1.81 8.17
N SER A 92 2.83 -1.49 9.12
CA SER A 92 2.58 -2.34 10.30
C SER A 92 2.19 -3.75 9.88
N PHE A 93 1.26 -3.91 8.96
CA PHE A 93 0.83 -5.24 8.51
C PHE A 93 1.99 -6.05 7.89
N ARG A 94 2.81 -5.42 7.05
CA ARG A 94 3.94 -6.11 6.39
C ARG A 94 5.05 -6.51 7.36
N MET A 95 5.26 -5.76 8.45
CA MET A 95 6.31 -6.02 9.42
C MET A 95 5.83 -6.90 10.58
N VAL A 96 4.66 -6.61 11.12
CA VAL A 96 4.09 -7.34 12.27
C VAL A 96 3.35 -8.61 11.82
N GLY A 97 2.79 -8.61 10.62
CA GLY A 97 2.04 -9.76 10.08
C GLY A 97 2.80 -11.08 10.12
N PRO A 98 4.07 -11.16 9.64
CA PRO A 98 4.88 -12.38 9.77
C PRO A 98 5.12 -12.79 11.23
N ILE A 99 5.38 -11.83 12.12
CA ILE A 99 5.59 -12.08 13.56
C ILE A 99 4.31 -12.64 14.18
N TYR A 100 3.17 -12.03 13.89
CA TYR A 100 1.87 -12.53 14.32
C TYR A 100 1.59 -13.93 13.79
N GLY A 101 1.85 -14.16 12.49
CA GLY A 101 1.67 -15.47 11.86
C GLY A 101 2.49 -16.57 12.55
N THR A 102 3.76 -16.30 12.88
CA THR A 102 4.60 -17.24 13.63
C THR A 102 4.09 -17.46 15.05
N ALA A 103 3.65 -16.40 15.72
CA ALA A 103 3.14 -16.47 17.10
C ALA A 103 1.88 -17.35 17.22
N ILE A 104 1.01 -17.35 16.19
CA ILE A 104 -0.19 -18.22 16.16
C ILE A 104 0.06 -19.59 15.50
N GLY A 105 1.32 -19.94 15.21
CA GLY A 105 1.72 -21.26 14.71
C GLY A 105 1.50 -21.50 13.20
N LEU A 106 1.37 -20.44 12.40
CA LEU A 106 1.30 -20.58 10.94
C LEU A 106 2.65 -21.05 10.38
N LYS A 107 2.61 -21.93 9.39
CA LYS A 107 3.79 -22.33 8.62
C LYS A 107 4.23 -21.20 7.67
N ILE A 108 5.47 -21.26 7.18
CA ILE A 108 6.05 -20.22 6.31
C ILE A 108 5.20 -19.99 5.06
N ASP A 109 4.71 -21.06 4.43
CA ASP A 109 3.80 -20.99 3.28
C ASP A 109 2.46 -20.32 3.62
N GLN A 110 1.91 -20.62 4.80
CA GLN A 110 0.67 -19.99 5.27
C GLN A 110 0.87 -18.51 5.58
N ILE A 111 2.04 -18.10 6.11
CA ILE A 111 2.38 -16.69 6.31
C ILE A 111 2.46 -15.98 4.95
N ALA A 112 3.06 -16.61 3.94
CA ALA A 112 3.09 -16.06 2.59
C ALA A 112 1.68 -15.85 2.02
N TYR A 113 0.78 -16.82 2.18
CA TYR A 113 -0.63 -16.70 1.77
C TYR A 113 -1.38 -15.63 2.56
N PHE A 114 -1.10 -15.48 3.85
CA PHE A 114 -1.67 -14.43 4.69
C PHE A 114 -1.30 -13.03 4.18
N LEU A 115 -0.02 -12.82 3.86
CA LEU A 115 0.45 -11.55 3.28
C LEU A 115 -0.10 -11.35 1.86
N ALA A 116 -0.17 -12.41 1.07
CA ALA A 116 -0.75 -12.37 -0.28
C ALA A 116 -2.25 -12.05 -0.24
N ALA A 117 -3.01 -12.56 0.72
CA ALA A 117 -4.43 -12.25 0.92
C ALA A 117 -4.64 -10.75 1.18
N PHE A 118 -3.79 -10.12 1.99
CA PHE A 118 -3.82 -8.68 2.23
C PHE A 118 -3.61 -7.88 0.93
N VAL A 119 -2.61 -8.22 0.13
CA VAL A 119 -2.34 -7.54 -1.15
C VAL A 119 -3.47 -7.78 -2.15
N LEU A 120 -3.98 -9.01 -2.23
CA LEU A 120 -5.10 -9.38 -3.08
C LEU A 120 -6.35 -8.56 -2.72
N GLY A 121 -6.64 -8.44 -1.43
CA GLY A 121 -7.75 -7.60 -0.94
C GLY A 121 -7.63 -6.17 -1.44
N GLY A 122 -6.45 -5.57 -1.32
CA GLY A 122 -6.16 -4.23 -1.84
C GLY A 122 -6.37 -4.12 -3.35
N ALA A 123 -5.88 -5.10 -4.11
CA ALA A 123 -6.03 -5.13 -5.57
C ALA A 123 -7.50 -5.22 -5.99
N LEU A 124 -8.28 -6.09 -5.35
CA LEU A 124 -9.71 -6.26 -5.63
C LEU A 124 -10.53 -5.00 -5.30
N ALA A 125 -10.19 -4.30 -4.23
CA ALA A 125 -10.90 -3.09 -3.80
C ALA A 125 -10.52 -1.84 -4.59
N GLN A 126 -9.36 -1.81 -5.26
CA GLN A 126 -8.83 -0.60 -5.90
C GLN A 126 -9.77 -0.03 -6.95
N ILE A 127 -10.35 -0.87 -7.81
CA ILE A 127 -11.26 -0.44 -8.88
C ILE A 127 -12.63 -0.01 -8.31
N PRO A 128 -13.33 -0.82 -7.50
CA PRO A 128 -14.64 -0.44 -7.00
C PRO A 128 -14.58 0.78 -6.07
N ILE A 129 -13.57 0.89 -5.23
CA ILE A 129 -13.42 2.06 -4.35
C ILE A 129 -13.01 3.30 -5.15
N GLY A 130 -12.16 3.17 -6.17
CA GLY A 130 -11.86 4.26 -7.10
C GLY A 130 -13.11 4.80 -7.76
N TRP A 131 -13.97 3.92 -8.29
CA TRP A 131 -15.26 4.31 -8.85
C TRP A 131 -16.20 4.97 -7.83
N LEU A 132 -16.23 4.45 -6.59
CA LEU A 132 -17.02 5.03 -5.51
C LEU A 132 -16.54 6.44 -5.14
N ALA A 133 -15.21 6.65 -5.11
CA ALA A 133 -14.59 7.94 -4.83
C ALA A 133 -14.78 8.98 -5.95
N ASP A 134 -15.04 8.53 -7.19
CA ASP A 134 -15.39 9.42 -8.30
C ASP A 134 -16.90 9.77 -8.31
N LYS A 135 -17.75 8.90 -7.76
CA LYS A 135 -19.20 9.08 -7.72
C LYS A 135 -19.69 9.85 -6.48
N TYR A 136 -19.02 9.66 -5.35
CA TYR A 136 -19.39 10.26 -4.06
C TYR A 136 -18.30 11.21 -3.56
N ASP A 137 -18.64 12.00 -2.54
CA ASP A 137 -17.66 12.84 -1.85
C ASP A 137 -16.52 11.98 -1.27
N ARG A 138 -15.31 12.25 -1.74
CA ARG A 138 -14.09 11.53 -1.34
C ARG A 138 -13.85 11.55 0.16
N ARG A 139 -14.26 12.61 0.85
CA ARG A 139 -14.19 12.71 2.30
C ARG A 139 -15.07 11.65 2.97
N LYS A 140 -16.29 11.44 2.48
CA LYS A 140 -17.20 10.40 3.01
C LYS A 140 -16.65 9.00 2.74
N VAL A 141 -16.10 8.78 1.55
CA VAL A 141 -15.47 7.49 1.18
C VAL A 141 -14.27 7.21 2.10
N LEU A 142 -13.43 8.19 2.41
CA LEU A 142 -12.31 8.04 3.36
C LEU A 142 -12.82 7.69 4.77
N ILE A 143 -13.88 8.30 5.23
CA ILE A 143 -14.47 7.98 6.53
C ILE A 143 -14.99 6.54 6.55
N TRP A 144 -15.73 6.10 5.52
CA TRP A 144 -16.23 4.73 5.43
C TRP A 144 -15.10 3.70 5.37
N LEU A 145 -14.05 3.97 4.59
CA LEU A 145 -12.86 3.11 4.55
C LEU A 145 -12.16 3.02 5.91
N SER A 146 -12.04 4.14 6.62
CA SER A 146 -11.42 4.16 7.95
C SER A 146 -12.25 3.37 8.97
N VAL A 147 -13.56 3.53 8.97
CA VAL A 147 -14.47 2.76 9.83
C VAL A 147 -14.38 1.27 9.48
N ALA A 148 -14.42 0.92 8.20
CA ALA A 148 -14.32 -0.46 7.76
C ALA A 148 -12.96 -1.09 8.12
N ALA A 149 -11.86 -0.32 8.08
CA ALA A 149 -10.54 -0.76 8.52
C ALA A 149 -10.52 -1.06 10.03
N VAL A 150 -11.10 -0.19 10.86
CA VAL A 150 -11.26 -0.42 12.30
C VAL A 150 -12.10 -1.68 12.54
N MET A 151 -13.22 -1.83 11.84
CA MET A 151 -14.08 -3.02 11.96
C MET A 151 -13.35 -4.31 11.57
N SER A 152 -12.47 -4.27 10.57
CA SER A 152 -11.67 -5.43 10.19
C SER A 152 -10.63 -5.79 11.26
N CYS A 153 -10.03 -4.81 11.93
CA CYS A 153 -9.15 -5.05 13.08
C CYS A 153 -9.92 -5.67 14.26
N LEU A 154 -11.10 -5.14 14.58
CA LEU A 154 -11.95 -5.70 15.63
C LEU A 154 -12.38 -7.14 15.28
N ALA A 155 -12.76 -7.39 14.03
CA ALA A 155 -13.10 -8.75 13.58
C ALA A 155 -11.92 -9.71 13.77
N CYS A 156 -10.68 -9.28 13.51
CA CYS A 156 -9.50 -10.08 13.74
C CYS A 156 -9.34 -10.47 15.23
N ILE A 157 -9.65 -9.56 16.15
CA ILE A 157 -9.59 -9.82 17.60
C ILE A 157 -10.67 -10.82 18.02
N PHE A 158 -11.92 -10.66 17.55
CA PHE A 158 -13.05 -11.51 17.95
C PHE A 158 -13.05 -12.90 17.31
N ILE A 159 -12.57 -13.02 16.08
CA ILE A 159 -12.52 -14.31 15.37
C ILE A 159 -11.39 -15.17 15.95
N GLY A 160 -10.34 -14.55 16.49
CA GLY A 160 -9.23 -15.25 17.11
C GLY A 160 -8.45 -16.14 16.12
N SER A 161 -7.53 -16.94 16.65
CA SER A 161 -6.65 -17.81 15.85
C SER A 161 -7.28 -19.20 15.52
N ASN A 162 -8.56 -19.39 15.76
CA ASN A 162 -9.21 -20.72 15.72
C ASN A 162 -9.36 -21.30 14.29
N SER A 163 -9.23 -20.47 13.24
CA SER A 163 -9.37 -20.94 11.86
C SER A 163 -8.42 -20.19 10.92
N THR A 164 -7.54 -20.90 10.26
CA THR A 164 -6.63 -20.36 9.24
C THR A 164 -7.38 -19.62 8.13
N THR A 165 -8.53 -20.15 7.70
CA THR A 165 -9.37 -19.50 6.69
C THR A 165 -9.89 -18.16 7.18
N ALA A 166 -10.32 -18.07 8.43
CA ALA A 166 -10.81 -16.81 9.01
C ALA A 166 -9.70 -15.76 9.10
N ILE A 167 -8.49 -16.18 9.45
CA ILE A 167 -7.30 -15.30 9.47
C ILE A 167 -7.01 -14.72 8.07
N PHE A 168 -7.08 -15.57 7.02
CA PHE A 168 -6.86 -15.09 5.64
C PHE A 168 -7.97 -14.17 5.16
N LEU A 169 -9.22 -14.43 5.51
CA LEU A 169 -10.33 -13.55 5.18
C LEU A 169 -10.25 -12.20 5.88
N THR A 170 -9.82 -12.17 7.13
CA THR A 170 -9.59 -10.89 7.85
C THR A 170 -8.46 -10.10 7.24
N ALA A 171 -7.34 -10.74 6.84
CA ALA A 171 -6.25 -10.08 6.12
C ALA A 171 -6.69 -9.52 4.77
N LEU A 172 -7.46 -10.29 4.00
CA LEU A 172 -8.02 -9.85 2.73
C LEU A 172 -8.93 -8.64 2.92
N PHE A 173 -9.83 -8.68 3.91
CA PHE A 173 -10.74 -7.58 4.20
C PHE A 173 -10.00 -6.33 4.71
N PHE A 174 -8.98 -6.51 5.55
CA PHE A 174 -8.11 -5.41 5.97
C PHE A 174 -7.38 -4.77 4.79
N GLY A 175 -6.88 -5.57 3.85
CA GLY A 175 -6.31 -5.07 2.61
C GLY A 175 -7.30 -4.29 1.75
N MET A 176 -8.54 -4.80 1.61
CA MET A 176 -9.61 -4.13 0.86
C MET A 176 -9.93 -2.73 1.41
N THR A 177 -9.79 -2.53 2.70
CA THR A 177 -10.13 -1.27 3.35
C THR A 177 -8.96 -0.29 3.42
N THR A 178 -7.74 -0.77 3.62
CA THR A 178 -6.56 0.08 3.87
C THR A 178 -5.84 0.55 2.61
N PHE A 179 -5.69 -0.31 1.59
CA PHE A 179 -4.98 0.08 0.36
C PHE A 179 -5.61 1.26 -0.38
N PRO A 180 -6.95 1.32 -0.56
CA PRO A 180 -7.57 2.44 -1.26
C PRO A 180 -7.46 3.78 -0.54
N ILE A 181 -7.22 3.80 0.78
CA ILE A 181 -7.10 5.05 1.55
C ILE A 181 -6.06 5.98 0.94
N PHE A 182 -4.88 5.46 0.58
CA PHE A 182 -3.84 6.26 -0.08
C PHE A 182 -4.32 6.88 -1.39
N SER A 183 -4.97 6.07 -2.23
CA SER A 183 -5.42 6.51 -3.56
C SER A 183 -6.52 7.58 -3.45
N VAL A 184 -7.49 7.37 -2.56
CA VAL A 184 -8.61 8.30 -2.34
C VAL A 184 -8.11 9.59 -1.67
N ALA A 185 -7.22 9.48 -0.66
CA ALA A 185 -6.63 10.64 0.01
C ALA A 185 -5.79 11.47 -0.97
N SER A 186 -4.95 10.83 -1.78
CA SER A 186 -4.16 11.49 -2.81
C SER A 186 -5.04 12.17 -3.84
N ALA A 187 -6.09 11.51 -4.33
CA ALA A 187 -7.05 12.09 -5.26
C ALA A 187 -7.76 13.30 -4.64
N HIS A 188 -8.19 13.19 -3.38
CA HIS A 188 -8.80 14.31 -2.64
C HIS A 188 -7.87 15.52 -2.54
N ALA A 189 -6.57 15.33 -2.25
CA ALA A 189 -5.61 16.43 -2.22
C ALA A 189 -5.48 17.13 -3.56
N HIS A 190 -5.49 16.38 -4.66
CA HIS A 190 -5.33 16.91 -6.01
C HIS A 190 -6.54 17.72 -6.50
N ASP A 191 -7.69 17.61 -5.85
CA ASP A 191 -8.87 18.45 -6.16
C ASP A 191 -8.68 19.91 -5.77
N PHE A 192 -7.79 20.20 -4.82
CA PHE A 192 -7.56 21.55 -4.27
C PHE A 192 -6.32 22.26 -4.84
N VAL A 193 -5.65 21.67 -5.86
CA VAL A 193 -4.38 22.19 -6.35
C VAL A 193 -4.39 22.36 -7.86
N GLN A 194 -3.82 23.48 -8.34
CA GLN A 194 -3.68 23.76 -9.77
C GLN A 194 -2.69 22.79 -10.44
N SER A 195 -2.76 22.70 -11.77
CA SER A 195 -2.00 21.71 -12.54
C SER A 195 -0.48 21.82 -12.43
N ASP A 196 0.05 23.02 -12.21
CA ASP A 196 1.48 23.32 -12.07
C ASP A 196 2.05 22.92 -10.69
N GLU A 197 1.20 22.81 -9.67
CA GLU A 197 1.60 22.40 -8.33
C GLU A 197 1.39 20.88 -8.04
N ARG A 198 0.74 20.15 -8.95
CA ARG A 198 0.43 18.72 -8.73
C ARG A 198 1.65 17.86 -8.46
N VAL A 199 2.77 18.11 -9.14
CA VAL A 199 4.02 17.37 -8.92
C VAL A 199 4.58 17.65 -7.53
N LYS A 200 4.57 18.93 -7.10
CA LYS A 200 5.01 19.32 -5.76
C LYS A 200 4.14 18.72 -4.66
N LEU A 201 2.82 18.69 -4.90
CA LEU A 201 1.87 18.06 -3.98
C LEU A 201 2.10 16.56 -3.87
N SER A 202 2.28 15.85 -4.99
CA SER A 202 2.59 14.42 -4.97
C SER A 202 3.86 14.12 -4.19
N ALA A 203 4.92 14.93 -4.36
CA ALA A 203 6.15 14.80 -3.59
C ALA A 203 5.92 15.05 -2.08
N ALA A 204 5.08 16.04 -1.73
CA ALA A 204 4.73 16.31 -0.33
C ALA A 204 3.92 15.16 0.29
N LEU A 205 2.96 14.57 -0.44
CA LEU A 205 2.19 13.41 0.03
C LEU A 205 3.10 12.18 0.22
N MET A 206 4.03 11.93 -0.71
CA MET A 206 5.01 10.83 -0.57
C MET A 206 5.94 11.04 0.62
N PHE A 207 6.29 12.28 0.95
CA PHE A 207 7.06 12.59 2.16
C PHE A 207 6.27 12.19 3.43
N TYR A 208 4.98 12.53 3.53
CA TYR A 208 4.14 12.11 4.66
C TYR A 208 3.92 10.60 4.70
N PHE A 209 3.80 9.96 3.53
CA PHE A 209 3.76 8.50 3.45
C PHE A 209 5.03 7.87 4.03
N ALA A 210 6.20 8.38 3.66
CA ALA A 210 7.48 7.89 4.17
C ALA A 210 7.59 8.08 5.69
N LEU A 211 7.16 9.23 6.24
CA LEU A 211 7.12 9.45 7.69
C LEU A 211 6.24 8.42 8.40
N GLY A 212 5.04 8.15 7.87
CA GLY A 212 4.14 7.11 8.41
C GLY A 212 4.77 5.71 8.35
N ALA A 213 5.41 5.38 7.23
CA ALA A 213 6.06 4.07 7.07
C ALA A 213 7.25 3.89 8.03
N ILE A 214 8.04 4.94 8.27
CA ILE A 214 9.17 4.92 9.23
C ILE A 214 8.65 4.83 10.68
N ALA A 215 7.59 5.57 11.00
CA ALA A 215 7.01 5.55 12.35
C ALA A 215 6.32 4.22 12.69
N SER A 216 5.85 3.49 11.68
CA SER A 216 5.07 2.27 11.83
C SER A 216 5.74 1.19 12.69
N PRO A 217 6.99 0.74 12.41
CA PRO A 217 7.64 -0.28 13.23
C PRO A 217 7.91 0.18 14.66
N LEU A 218 8.21 1.47 14.85
CA LEU A 218 8.45 2.03 16.19
C LEU A 218 7.17 2.01 17.02
N LEU A 219 6.05 2.45 16.46
CA LEU A 219 4.75 2.42 17.11
C LEU A 219 4.29 0.98 17.36
N ALA A 220 4.44 0.09 16.40
CA ALA A 220 4.08 -1.31 16.56
C ALA A 220 4.90 -1.98 17.68
N SER A 221 6.22 -1.78 17.68
CA SER A 221 7.09 -2.30 18.75
C SER A 221 6.70 -1.75 20.13
N PHE A 222 6.45 -0.45 20.21
CA PHE A 222 6.01 0.17 21.47
C PHE A 222 4.69 -0.42 21.99
N LEU A 223 3.70 -0.60 21.11
CA LEU A 223 2.40 -1.15 21.47
C LEU A 223 2.50 -2.62 21.89
N ILE A 224 3.25 -3.43 21.16
CA ILE A 224 3.48 -4.85 21.50
C ILE A 224 4.18 -4.96 22.86
N ASN A 225 5.21 -4.17 23.12
CA ASN A 225 5.93 -4.21 24.40
C ASN A 225 5.08 -3.72 25.58
N ARG A 226 4.07 -2.88 25.32
CA ARG A 226 3.24 -2.31 26.39
C ARG A 226 1.99 -3.11 26.70
N PHE A 227 1.39 -3.72 25.68
CA PHE A 227 0.06 -4.36 25.77
C PHE A 227 0.07 -5.86 25.46
N GLY A 228 1.18 -6.44 25.04
CA GLY A 228 1.36 -7.87 24.77
C GLY A 228 1.36 -8.19 23.31
#